data_e0fe3da5120cb58c707663ca2dca0de0
#
_entry.id   e0fe3da5120cb58c707663ca2dca0de0
#
_cell.length_a   1.000
_cell.length_b   1.000
_cell.length_c   1.000
_cell.angle_alpha   90.00
_cell.angle_beta   90.00
_cell.angle_gamma   90.00
#
_symmetry.space_group_name_H-M   'P 1'
#
loop_
_entity.id
_entity.type
_entity.pdbx_description
1 polymer ?
#
loop_
_entity_poly.entity_id
_entity_poly.type
_entity_poly.pdbx_seq_one_letter_code
_entity_poly.pdbx_strand_id
1 'polypeptide(L)'
;ANNFTTTTPTPPNNYELAKIMDTIEPKAAMADHIAYIPVQFKYLFGSYAKTENQAVFKVIKKLGVGYTDSEIKTAVSTKVNEYFVIDNWEFGDTFYFSELAAYLHKELGDYISSVVITPKYASNTFTNLLSISCALNEIFMAVTTSSDVKIITQLLQSELVGE
;
A
#
# COMPACT_ATOMS: atom_id res chain seq x y z
N ALA A 1 31.30 -5.06 14.22
CA ALA A 1 30.20 -4.10 14.44
C ALA A 1 29.40 -4.00 13.14
N ASN A 2 28.18 -4.53 13.11
CA ASN A 2 27.31 -4.43 11.95
C ASN A 2 26.75 -3.00 11.90
N ASN A 3 27.27 -2.20 10.98
CA ASN A 3 26.69 -0.89 10.65
C ASN A 3 25.44 -1.13 9.79
N PHE A 4 24.29 -1.19 10.41
CA PHE A 4 23.02 -1.09 9.68
C PHE A 4 22.86 0.38 9.29
N THR A 5 23.01 0.67 8.00
CA THR A 5 22.69 1.98 7.46
C THR A 5 21.17 2.17 7.51
N THR A 6 20.75 3.33 8.03
CA THR A 6 19.32 3.71 8.14
C THR A 6 18.66 4.06 6.78
N THR A 7 19.41 4.01 5.69
CA THR A 7 18.94 4.25 4.34
C THR A 7 18.52 2.92 3.71
N THR A 8 17.29 2.87 3.20
CA THR A 8 16.82 1.75 2.38
C THR A 8 17.76 1.58 1.18
N PRO A 9 18.41 0.42 1.02
CA PRO A 9 19.31 0.22 -0.10
C PRO A 9 18.54 0.32 -1.42
N THR A 10 19.12 1.04 -2.38
CA THR A 10 18.57 1.06 -3.74
C THR A 10 18.69 -0.34 -4.34
N PRO A 11 17.62 -0.92 -4.88
CA PRO A 11 17.71 -2.24 -5.51
C PRO A 11 18.71 -2.20 -6.67
N PRO A 12 19.56 -3.22 -6.81
CA PRO A 12 20.53 -3.28 -7.87
C PRO A 12 19.83 -3.33 -9.24
N ASN A 13 20.40 -2.65 -10.23
CA ASN A 13 19.92 -2.74 -11.60
C ASN A 13 20.44 -4.02 -12.28
N ASN A 14 19.90 -4.33 -13.48
CA ASN A 14 20.27 -5.56 -14.20
C ASN A 14 21.77 -5.70 -14.47
N TYR A 15 22.47 -4.59 -14.71
CA TYR A 15 23.92 -4.60 -14.92
C TYR A 15 24.68 -4.94 -13.65
N GLU A 16 24.28 -4.37 -12.54
CA GLU A 16 24.87 -4.67 -11.21
C GLU A 16 24.62 -6.12 -10.79
N LEU A 17 23.40 -6.64 -11.04
CA LEU A 17 23.07 -8.04 -10.79
C LEU A 17 23.94 -8.98 -11.64
N ALA A 18 24.09 -8.71 -12.93
CA ALA A 18 24.93 -9.48 -13.81
C ALA A 18 26.40 -9.47 -13.35
N LYS A 19 26.91 -8.31 -12.91
CA LYS A 19 28.27 -8.18 -12.38
C LYS A 19 28.48 -8.97 -11.08
N ILE A 20 27.48 -8.96 -10.17
CA ILE A 20 27.53 -9.75 -8.93
C ILE A 20 27.54 -11.24 -9.26
N MET A 21 26.69 -11.69 -10.20
CA MET A 21 26.64 -13.08 -10.64
C MET A 21 27.93 -13.53 -11.31
N ASP A 22 28.64 -12.63 -11.98
CA ASP A 22 29.96 -12.92 -12.56
C ASP A 22 31.02 -13.28 -11.51
N THR A 23 30.80 -12.90 -10.26
CA THR A 23 31.70 -13.21 -9.14
C THR A 23 31.35 -14.51 -8.43
N ILE A 24 30.19 -15.15 -8.72
CA ILE A 24 29.74 -16.40 -8.08
C ILE A 24 30.28 -17.61 -8.85
N GLU A 25 31.07 -18.43 -8.19
CA GLU A 25 31.53 -19.73 -8.71
C GLU A 25 30.64 -20.86 -8.13
N PRO A 26 30.26 -21.87 -8.92
CA PRO A 26 30.58 -22.12 -10.35
C PRO A 26 29.43 -21.68 -11.29
N LYS A 27 29.72 -20.84 -12.26
CA LYS A 27 28.77 -20.47 -13.32
C LYS A 27 28.25 -21.65 -14.14
N ALA A 28 29.06 -22.72 -14.24
CA ALA A 28 28.71 -23.93 -15.01
C ALA A 28 27.51 -24.71 -14.47
N ALA A 29 27.07 -24.43 -13.22
CA ALA A 29 25.88 -25.03 -12.62
C ALA A 29 24.58 -24.27 -12.89
N MET A 30 24.68 -23.10 -13.50
CA MET A 30 23.52 -22.23 -13.77
C MET A 30 23.06 -22.36 -15.23
N ALA A 31 21.75 -22.25 -15.45
CA ALA A 31 21.18 -22.29 -16.80
C ALA A 31 21.73 -21.15 -17.66
N ASP A 32 21.96 -21.42 -18.95
CA ASP A 32 22.48 -20.46 -19.92
C ASP A 32 21.59 -19.21 -20.12
N HIS A 33 20.35 -19.28 -19.65
CA HIS A 33 19.36 -18.22 -19.79
C HIS A 33 18.86 -17.79 -18.41
N ILE A 34 19.63 -16.94 -17.73
CA ILE A 34 19.19 -16.31 -16.47
C ILE A 34 18.73 -14.89 -16.76
N ALA A 35 17.46 -14.63 -16.57
CA ALA A 35 16.89 -13.29 -16.60
C ALA A 35 16.87 -12.69 -15.19
N TYR A 36 17.57 -11.59 -14.98
CA TYR A 36 17.54 -10.83 -13.72
C TYR A 36 16.41 -9.82 -13.78
N ILE A 37 15.36 -10.07 -13.00
CA ILE A 37 14.24 -9.13 -12.88
C ILE A 37 14.33 -8.49 -11.49
N PRO A 38 14.61 -7.18 -11.39
CA PRO A 38 14.69 -6.51 -10.09
C PRO A 38 13.32 -6.52 -9.42
N VAL A 39 13.31 -6.89 -8.15
CA VAL A 39 12.14 -6.80 -7.30
C VAL A 39 11.80 -5.34 -7.04
N GLN A 40 10.53 -4.98 -7.10
CA GLN A 40 10.03 -3.64 -6.87
C GLN A 40 8.88 -3.63 -5.88
N PHE A 41 8.81 -2.59 -5.05
CA PHE A 41 7.64 -2.33 -4.23
C PHE A 41 6.64 -1.47 -5.00
N LYS A 42 5.42 -1.96 -5.11
CA LYS A 42 4.30 -1.17 -5.61
C LYS A 42 3.58 -0.54 -4.43
N TYR A 43 3.90 0.72 -4.18
CA TYR A 43 3.25 1.47 -3.11
C TYR A 43 1.82 1.82 -3.49
N LEU A 44 0.89 1.43 -2.62
CA LEU A 44 -0.51 1.86 -2.64
C LEU A 44 -0.76 2.74 -1.43
N PHE A 45 -1.45 3.85 -1.66
CA PHE A 45 -1.83 4.82 -0.63
C PHE A 45 -0.63 5.50 0.06
N GLY A 46 -0.89 6.62 0.73
CA GLY A 46 0.16 7.39 1.38
C GLY A 46 1.11 8.12 0.43
N SER A 47 2.13 8.77 0.98
CA SER A 47 3.02 9.69 0.25
C SER A 47 4.02 9.02 -0.68
N TYR A 48 4.32 7.73 -0.47
CA TYR A 48 5.24 6.97 -1.31
C TYR A 48 4.57 6.40 -2.57
N ALA A 49 3.25 6.35 -2.58
CA ALA A 49 2.50 5.89 -3.75
C ALA A 49 2.59 6.90 -4.88
N LYS A 50 2.55 6.40 -6.12
CA LYS A 50 2.35 7.26 -7.30
C LYS A 50 1.07 8.06 -7.13
N THR A 51 1.02 9.26 -7.65
CA THR A 51 -0.11 10.19 -7.50
C THR A 51 -1.46 9.55 -7.84
N GLU A 52 -1.49 8.70 -8.87
CA GLU A 52 -2.66 7.94 -9.31
C GLU A 52 -3.15 6.89 -8.31
N ASN A 53 -2.27 6.42 -7.41
CA ASN A 53 -2.56 5.41 -6.40
C ASN A 53 -2.72 6.02 -4.99
N GLN A 54 -2.59 7.33 -4.86
CA GLN A 54 -2.82 7.99 -3.57
C GLN A 54 -4.31 8.09 -3.26
N ALA A 55 -4.67 7.79 -2.03
CA ALA A 55 -6.06 7.77 -1.57
C ALA A 55 -6.25 8.55 -0.28
N VAL A 56 -7.50 8.93 -0.04
CA VAL A 56 -8.00 9.39 1.25
C VAL A 56 -9.04 8.40 1.74
N PHE A 57 -8.88 7.96 2.98
CA PHE A 57 -9.82 7.10 3.67
C PHE A 57 -10.85 7.96 4.39
N LYS A 58 -12.05 8.10 3.80
CA LYS A 58 -13.16 8.85 4.40
C LYS A 58 -13.95 7.94 5.31
N VAL A 59 -14.00 8.29 6.59
CA VAL A 59 -14.51 7.43 7.66
C VAL A 59 -15.65 8.12 8.38
N ILE A 60 -16.75 7.40 8.58
CA ILE A 60 -17.84 7.83 9.46
C ILE A 60 -17.63 7.19 10.83
N LYS A 61 -17.48 8.04 11.84
CA LYS A 61 -17.34 7.63 13.24
C LYS A 61 -18.65 7.01 13.74
N LYS A 62 -18.52 5.92 14.49
CA LYS A 62 -19.67 5.31 15.16
C LYS A 62 -20.19 6.22 16.28
N LEU A 63 -21.49 6.40 16.37
CA LEU A 63 -22.11 7.24 17.40
C LEU A 63 -21.97 6.59 18.78
N GLY A 64 -21.74 7.42 19.80
CA GLY A 64 -21.68 6.97 21.20
C GLY A 64 -20.33 6.37 21.62
N VAL A 65 -19.32 6.36 20.75
CA VAL A 65 -17.97 5.90 21.11
C VAL A 65 -17.14 7.06 21.70
N GLY A 66 -16.41 6.75 22.77
CA GLY A 66 -15.57 7.74 23.50
C GLY A 66 -14.24 8.09 22.82
N TYR A 67 -13.96 7.54 21.64
CA TYR A 67 -12.69 7.75 20.94
C TYR A 67 -12.62 9.11 20.26
N THR A 68 -11.43 9.73 20.30
CA THR A 68 -11.16 10.99 19.61
C THR A 68 -10.96 10.75 18.11
N ASP A 69 -11.14 11.77 17.31
CA ASP A 69 -10.91 11.69 15.86
C ASP A 69 -9.46 11.35 15.53
N SER A 70 -8.50 11.81 16.35
CA SER A 70 -7.09 11.47 16.19
C SER A 70 -6.80 9.99 16.44
N GLU A 71 -7.41 9.40 17.45
CA GLU A 71 -7.29 7.96 17.73
C GLU A 71 -7.87 7.12 16.59
N ILE A 72 -9.01 7.50 16.07
CA ILE A 72 -9.65 6.81 14.94
C ILE A 72 -8.77 6.91 13.68
N LYS A 73 -8.24 8.10 13.36
CA LYS A 73 -7.33 8.28 12.22
C LYS A 73 -6.08 7.42 12.34
N THR A 74 -5.49 7.38 13.53
CA THR A 74 -4.31 6.53 13.80
C THR A 74 -4.66 5.05 13.68
N ALA A 75 -5.78 4.62 14.24
CA ALA A 75 -6.21 3.23 14.15
C ALA A 75 -6.44 2.79 12.70
N VAL A 76 -7.11 3.63 11.90
CA VAL A 76 -7.35 3.34 10.47
C VAL A 76 -6.02 3.25 9.71
N SER A 77 -5.13 4.23 9.85
CA SER A 77 -3.83 4.21 9.14
C SER A 77 -2.98 3.00 9.57
N THR A 78 -2.98 2.64 10.84
CA THR A 78 -2.28 1.44 11.34
C THR A 78 -2.83 0.17 10.70
N LYS A 79 -4.17 0.01 10.67
CA LYS A 79 -4.80 -1.17 10.09
C LYS A 79 -4.61 -1.27 8.56
N VAL A 80 -4.58 -0.15 7.85
CA VAL A 80 -4.23 -0.15 6.43
C VAL A 80 -2.78 -0.63 6.24
N ASN A 81 -1.84 -0.13 7.03
CA ASN A 81 -0.44 -0.55 6.93
C ASN A 81 -0.25 -2.03 7.34
N GLU A 82 -0.98 -2.53 8.34
CA GLU A 82 -0.99 -3.95 8.71
C GLU A 82 -1.53 -4.84 7.58
N TYR A 83 -2.55 -4.40 6.85
CA TYR A 83 -3.09 -5.13 5.70
C TYR A 83 -2.05 -5.29 4.59
N PHE A 84 -1.19 -4.27 4.39
CA PHE A 84 -0.14 -4.26 3.38
C PHE A 84 1.25 -4.68 3.91
N VAL A 85 1.31 -5.43 5.02
CA VAL A 85 2.56 -6.06 5.44
C VAL A 85 3.00 -7.07 4.38
N ILE A 86 4.29 -7.10 4.09
CA ILE A 86 4.88 -7.91 3.01
C ILE A 86 4.53 -9.40 3.11
N ASP A 87 4.36 -9.91 4.33
CA ASP A 87 4.02 -11.32 4.59
C ASP A 87 2.60 -11.71 4.12
N ASN A 88 1.75 -10.73 3.82
CA ASN A 88 0.38 -10.94 3.36
C ASN A 88 0.25 -10.96 1.83
N TRP A 89 1.32 -10.69 1.10
CA TRP A 89 1.28 -10.48 -0.35
C TRP A 89 2.33 -11.31 -1.07
N GLU A 90 1.98 -11.74 -2.27
CA GLU A 90 2.90 -12.43 -3.19
C GLU A 90 3.20 -11.55 -4.41
N PHE A 91 4.25 -11.92 -5.15
CA PHE A 91 4.58 -11.24 -6.41
C PHE A 91 3.48 -11.47 -7.46
N GLY A 92 3.06 -10.40 -8.12
CA GLY A 92 2.03 -10.49 -9.14
C GLY A 92 0.59 -10.55 -8.60
N ASP A 93 0.40 -10.38 -7.31
CA ASP A 93 -0.92 -10.37 -6.69
C ASP A 93 -1.81 -9.23 -7.17
N THR A 94 -3.10 -9.39 -6.94
CA THR A 94 -4.12 -8.38 -7.23
C THR A 94 -4.80 -7.94 -5.95
N PHE A 95 -4.75 -6.66 -5.68
CA PHE A 95 -5.45 -6.00 -4.58
C PHE A 95 -6.88 -5.63 -4.99
N TYR A 96 -7.85 -5.88 -4.10
CA TYR A 96 -9.26 -5.50 -4.26
C TYR A 96 -9.68 -4.50 -3.18
N PHE A 97 -10.23 -3.35 -3.60
CA PHE A 97 -10.71 -2.31 -2.67
C PHE A 97 -11.79 -2.81 -1.71
N SER A 98 -12.65 -3.71 -2.17
CA SER A 98 -13.71 -4.31 -1.34
C SER A 98 -13.15 -5.16 -0.20
N GLU A 99 -12.05 -5.86 -0.42
CA GLU A 99 -11.40 -6.68 0.61
C GLU A 99 -10.79 -5.82 1.72
N LEU A 100 -10.10 -4.73 1.35
CA LEU A 100 -9.59 -3.78 2.33
C LEU A 100 -10.73 -3.13 3.12
N ALA A 101 -11.81 -2.73 2.45
CA ALA A 101 -12.97 -2.15 3.13
C ALA A 101 -13.59 -3.15 4.12
N ALA A 102 -13.76 -4.41 3.71
CA ALA A 102 -14.27 -5.47 4.58
C ALA A 102 -13.34 -5.74 5.78
N TYR A 103 -12.02 -5.77 5.54
CA TYR A 103 -11.02 -5.89 6.59
C TYR A 103 -11.10 -4.75 7.60
N LEU A 104 -11.14 -3.49 7.13
CA LEU A 104 -11.26 -2.34 8.02
C LEU A 104 -12.57 -2.35 8.81
N HIS A 105 -13.68 -2.76 8.21
CA HIS A 105 -14.95 -2.93 8.93
C HIS A 105 -14.88 -4.01 10.00
N LYS A 106 -14.21 -5.11 9.73
CA LYS A 106 -14.04 -6.22 10.70
C LYS A 106 -13.17 -5.78 11.89
N GLU A 107 -12.03 -5.13 11.60
CA GLU A 107 -11.05 -4.78 12.63
C GLU A 107 -11.43 -3.51 13.44
N LEU A 108 -12.17 -2.61 12.83
CA LEU A 108 -12.49 -1.28 13.39
C LEU A 108 -13.99 -1.06 13.62
N GLY A 109 -14.82 -2.11 13.57
CA GLY A 109 -16.27 -2.01 13.70
C GLY A 109 -16.76 -1.39 15.03
N ASP A 110 -15.90 -1.34 16.06
CA ASP A 110 -16.17 -0.64 17.32
C ASP A 110 -15.95 0.87 17.23
N TYR A 111 -15.15 1.33 16.28
CA TYR A 111 -14.74 2.72 16.10
C TYR A 111 -15.51 3.42 14.99
N ILE A 112 -15.73 2.71 13.88
CA ILE A 112 -16.28 3.26 12.65
C ILE A 112 -17.57 2.57 12.24
N SER A 113 -18.47 3.33 11.61
CA SER A 113 -19.69 2.79 11.01
C SER A 113 -19.55 2.57 9.50
N SER A 114 -18.68 3.34 8.84
CA SER A 114 -18.43 3.20 7.40
C SER A 114 -17.05 3.71 7.04
N VAL A 115 -16.48 3.15 5.97
CA VAL A 115 -15.24 3.62 5.34
C VAL A 115 -15.41 3.65 3.83
N VAL A 116 -14.95 4.72 3.21
CA VAL A 116 -14.90 4.87 1.74
C VAL A 116 -13.49 5.29 1.35
N ILE A 117 -12.95 4.63 0.34
CA ILE A 117 -11.62 4.92 -0.21
C ILE A 117 -11.81 5.75 -1.48
N THR A 118 -11.32 6.98 -1.47
CA THR A 118 -11.42 7.90 -2.61
C THR A 118 -10.02 8.28 -3.09
N PRO A 119 -9.85 8.60 -4.41
CA PRO A 119 -8.61 9.22 -4.87
C PRO A 119 -8.29 10.48 -4.07
N LYS A 120 -7.01 10.75 -3.84
CA LYS A 120 -6.59 11.94 -3.07
C LYS A 120 -6.84 13.23 -3.83
N TYR A 121 -6.72 13.22 -5.15
CA TYR A 121 -6.86 14.41 -6.00
C TYR A 121 -8.06 14.27 -6.93
N ALA A 122 -8.81 15.34 -7.11
CA ALA A 122 -10.00 15.38 -7.97
C ALA A 122 -9.69 15.09 -9.45
N SER A 123 -8.48 15.41 -9.90
CA SER A 123 -8.00 15.11 -11.26
C SER A 123 -7.63 13.64 -11.47
N ASN A 124 -7.49 12.88 -10.39
CA ASN A 124 -7.07 11.49 -10.43
C ASN A 124 -8.28 10.59 -10.19
N THR A 125 -8.44 9.64 -11.07
CA THR A 125 -9.28 8.47 -10.83
C THR A 125 -8.35 7.28 -10.68
N PHE A 126 -8.67 6.36 -9.77
CA PHE A 126 -8.00 5.06 -9.80
C PHE A 126 -8.19 4.45 -11.20
N THR A 127 -7.14 3.90 -11.76
CA THR A 127 -7.18 3.27 -13.10
C THR A 127 -8.27 2.20 -13.16
N ASN A 128 -8.49 1.51 -12.05
CA ASN A 128 -9.58 0.56 -11.86
C ASN A 128 -10.13 0.72 -10.45
N LEU A 129 -11.44 0.94 -10.33
CA LEU A 129 -12.13 1.11 -9.04
C LEU A 129 -12.36 -0.22 -8.30
N LEU A 130 -12.13 -1.35 -8.94
CA LEU A 130 -12.33 -2.67 -8.35
C LEU A 130 -11.02 -3.24 -7.81
N SER A 131 -9.94 -3.15 -8.59
CA SER A 131 -8.69 -3.83 -8.28
C SER A 131 -7.47 -3.13 -8.86
N ILE A 132 -6.32 -3.39 -8.27
CA ILE A 132 -5.00 -3.00 -8.77
C ILE A 132 -4.12 -4.24 -8.75
N SER A 133 -3.48 -4.56 -9.88
CA SER A 133 -2.58 -5.72 -9.97
C SER A 133 -1.12 -5.32 -9.93
N CYS A 134 -0.29 -6.15 -9.34
CA CYS A 134 1.17 -6.09 -9.41
C CYS A 134 1.70 -6.73 -10.70
N ALA A 135 2.86 -6.30 -11.16
CA ALA A 135 3.65 -7.07 -12.10
C ALA A 135 4.32 -8.26 -11.39
N LEU A 136 4.77 -9.26 -12.16
CA LEU A 136 5.37 -10.49 -11.61
C LEU A 136 6.63 -10.27 -10.75
N ASN A 137 7.21 -9.08 -10.81
CA ASN A 137 8.37 -8.67 -10.00
C ASN A 137 8.02 -7.57 -9.00
N GLU A 138 6.73 -7.21 -8.87
CA GLU A 138 6.25 -6.22 -7.92
C GLU A 138 5.52 -6.91 -6.76
N ILE A 139 5.64 -6.33 -5.58
CA ILE A 139 4.89 -6.70 -4.38
C ILE A 139 4.26 -5.46 -3.76
N PHE A 140 3.05 -5.58 -3.21
CA PHE A 140 2.34 -4.46 -2.60
C PHE A 140 2.98 -4.01 -1.30
N MET A 141 2.93 -2.70 -1.07
CA MET A 141 3.27 -2.05 0.18
C MET A 141 2.43 -0.78 0.38
N ALA A 142 2.12 -0.41 1.60
CA ALA A 142 1.49 0.86 1.92
C ALA A 142 2.22 1.55 3.07
N VAL A 143 2.25 2.88 3.02
CA VAL A 143 2.74 3.74 4.11
C VAL A 143 1.76 4.88 4.27
N THR A 144 0.63 4.59 4.89
CA THR A 144 -0.42 5.56 5.20
C THR A 144 -0.19 6.21 6.56
N THR A 145 -0.61 7.43 6.69
CA THR A 145 -0.54 8.22 7.92
C THR A 145 -1.93 8.72 8.31
N SER A 146 -2.06 9.27 9.51
CA SER A 146 -3.31 9.88 9.96
C SER A 146 -3.79 11.04 9.08
N SER A 147 -2.89 11.67 8.30
CA SER A 147 -3.25 12.71 7.33
C SER A 147 -4.00 12.18 6.10
N ASP A 148 -3.87 10.90 5.78
CA ASP A 148 -4.57 10.24 4.69
C ASP A 148 -5.97 9.76 5.10
N VAL A 149 -6.38 10.02 6.36
CA VAL A 149 -7.69 9.65 6.91
C VAL A 149 -8.50 10.89 7.24
N LYS A 150 -9.72 10.99 6.71
CA LYS A 150 -10.65 12.08 6.93
C LYS A 150 -11.91 11.57 7.64
N ILE A 151 -12.25 12.18 8.77
CA ILE A 151 -13.52 11.88 9.45
C ILE A 151 -14.60 12.74 8.81
N ILE A 152 -15.68 12.10 8.39
CA ILE A 152 -16.87 12.75 7.82
C ILE A 152 -18.10 12.39 8.65
N THR A 153 -19.10 13.27 8.65
CA THR A 153 -20.35 13.06 9.40
C THR A 153 -21.39 12.29 8.60
N GLN A 154 -21.35 12.42 7.28
CA GLN A 154 -22.24 11.74 6.35
C GLN A 154 -21.56 11.59 4.99
N LEU A 155 -21.97 10.59 4.24
CA LEU A 155 -21.45 10.34 2.89
C LEU A 155 -22.29 11.12 1.88
N LEU A 156 -21.80 12.28 1.43
CA LEU A 156 -22.37 13.06 0.35
C LEU A 156 -21.72 12.68 -0.99
N GLN A 157 -22.39 13.00 -2.10
CA GLN A 157 -21.83 12.78 -3.43
C GLN A 157 -20.52 13.55 -3.63
N SER A 158 -20.41 14.76 -3.06
CA SER A 158 -19.18 15.54 -3.04
C SER A 158 -18.02 14.88 -2.30
N GLU A 159 -18.31 13.97 -1.37
CA GLU A 159 -17.30 13.22 -0.63
C GLU A 159 -16.74 12.00 -1.41
N LEU A 160 -17.34 11.65 -2.54
CA LEU A 160 -16.86 10.56 -3.39
C LEU A 160 -15.78 11.01 -4.38
N VAL A 161 -15.55 12.31 -4.46
CA VAL A 161 -14.54 12.91 -5.34
C VAL A 161 -13.27 13.21 -4.52
N GLY A 162 -12.10 13.13 -5.15
CA GLY A 162 -10.82 13.56 -4.55
C GLY A 162 -10.79 15.08 -4.25
N GLU A 163 -9.89 15.50 -3.41
CA GLU A 163 -9.67 16.90 -3.03
C GLU A 163 -8.90 17.67 -4.10
#